data_6a94ff5f181c6822c3afe3dbcba12929
#
_entry.id   6a94ff5f181c6822c3afe3dbcba12929
#
_cell.length_a   1.000
_cell.length_b   1.000
_cell.length_c   1.000
_cell.angle_alpha   90.00
_cell.angle_beta   90.00
_cell.angle_gamma   90.00
#
_symmetry.space_group_name_H-M   'P 1'
#
loop_
_entity.id
_entity.type
_entity.pdbx_description
1 polymer ?
#
loop_
_entity_poly.entity_id
_entity_poly.type
_entity_poly.pdbx_seq_one_letter_code
_entity_poly.pdbx_strand_id
1 'polypeptide(L)'
;MQFSTAARLLSGSALGLLAACGTAPTAAPDAATLMDNDFEHTLGWGAEQPSLTTARAHSGRVAVLASPEVPFSYTFTRTLEQLSPGKVPQQLELTAWVLRTAAGSTARLVVQVDASATDESRVFYAALPVAEAVPKFGEWTAVKMPCALPASATGANRLKVYLWNDAGTSPTYLDDVVLRRGGQ
;
A
#
# COMPACT_ATOMS: atom_id res chain seq x y z
N MET A 1 -53.79 22.61 -69.07
CA MET A 1 -52.80 21.55 -68.77
C MET A 1 -52.19 21.84 -67.42
N GLN A 2 -52.62 21.09 -66.40
CA GLN A 2 -52.18 21.25 -65.04
C GLN A 2 -51.17 20.17 -64.74
N PHE A 3 -49.98 20.55 -64.25
CA PHE A 3 -49.02 19.60 -63.66
C PHE A 3 -48.96 19.86 -62.17
N SER A 4 -49.38 18.85 -61.42
CA SER A 4 -49.38 18.79 -59.99
C SER A 4 -47.99 18.20 -59.53
N THR A 5 -47.24 18.97 -58.76
CA THR A 5 -45.96 18.50 -58.17
C THR A 5 -46.21 18.13 -56.74
N ALA A 6 -46.06 16.83 -56.39
CA ALA A 6 -46.21 16.32 -55.04
C ALA A 6 -44.87 16.43 -54.32
N ALA A 7 -44.80 17.16 -53.21
CA ALA A 7 -43.69 17.24 -52.32
C ALA A 7 -43.67 16.03 -51.33
N ARG A 8 -42.59 15.26 -51.32
CA ARG A 8 -42.33 14.17 -50.32
C ARG A 8 -41.56 14.75 -49.12
N LEU A 9 -42.17 14.71 -47.97
CA LEU A 9 -41.55 14.96 -46.68
C LEU A 9 -40.76 13.71 -46.24
N LEU A 10 -39.43 13.85 -46.09
CA LEU A 10 -38.56 12.85 -45.49
C LEU A 10 -38.46 13.15 -43.99
N SER A 11 -39.13 12.34 -43.17
CA SER A 11 -38.94 12.33 -41.71
C SER A 11 -37.65 11.59 -41.38
N GLY A 12 -36.60 12.32 -40.98
CA GLY A 12 -35.37 11.74 -40.45
C GLY A 12 -35.53 11.49 -38.95
N SER A 13 -35.61 10.23 -38.54
CA SER A 13 -35.52 9.85 -37.11
C SER A 13 -34.06 9.81 -36.69
N ALA A 14 -33.65 10.77 -35.86
CA ALA A 14 -32.36 10.76 -35.20
C ALA A 14 -32.42 9.80 -34.00
N LEU A 15 -31.76 8.63 -34.13
CA LEU A 15 -31.51 7.74 -33.00
C LEU A 15 -30.34 8.33 -32.17
N GLY A 16 -30.69 8.88 -31.02
CA GLY A 16 -29.68 9.30 -30.01
C GLY A 16 -29.06 8.07 -29.34
N LEU A 17 -27.78 7.81 -29.59
CA LEU A 17 -26.99 6.87 -28.76
C LEU A 17 -26.74 7.51 -27.39
N LEU A 18 -27.43 7.03 -26.37
CA LEU A 18 -27.09 7.28 -24.96
C LEU A 18 -25.88 6.38 -24.63
N ALA A 19 -24.67 6.95 -24.62
CA ALA A 19 -23.48 6.32 -24.05
C ALA A 19 -23.69 6.24 -22.53
N ALA A 20 -24.08 5.07 -22.02
CA ALA A 20 -24.08 4.77 -20.61
C ALA A 20 -22.58 4.66 -20.16
N CYS A 21 -22.07 5.69 -19.50
CA CYS A 21 -20.84 5.57 -18.71
C CYS A 21 -21.10 4.60 -17.56
N GLY A 22 -20.87 3.32 -17.79
CA GLY A 22 -20.86 2.31 -16.75
C GLY A 22 -19.65 2.57 -15.86
N THR A 23 -19.86 3.13 -14.67
CA THR A 23 -18.88 3.05 -13.59
C THR A 23 -18.67 1.58 -13.27
N ALA A 24 -17.47 1.07 -13.57
CA ALA A 24 -17.10 -0.28 -13.14
C ALA A 24 -17.32 -0.38 -11.62
N PRO A 25 -17.97 -1.43 -11.10
CA PRO A 25 -18.12 -1.58 -9.67
C PRO A 25 -16.72 -1.68 -9.06
N THR A 26 -16.40 -0.74 -8.17
CA THR A 26 -15.21 -0.85 -7.31
C THR A 26 -15.39 -2.13 -6.51
N ALA A 27 -14.53 -3.12 -6.75
CA ALA A 27 -14.58 -4.37 -6.00
C ALA A 27 -14.55 -4.04 -4.51
N ALA A 28 -15.48 -4.61 -3.74
CA ALA A 28 -15.46 -4.47 -2.28
C ALA A 28 -14.07 -4.92 -1.76
N PRO A 29 -13.49 -4.22 -0.76
CA PRO A 29 -12.23 -4.64 -0.18
C PRO A 29 -12.30 -6.12 0.23
N ASP A 30 -11.30 -6.90 -0.17
CA ASP A 30 -11.19 -8.29 0.24
C ASP A 30 -11.19 -8.34 1.79
N ALA A 31 -12.10 -9.13 2.37
CA ALA A 31 -12.24 -9.28 3.83
C ALA A 31 -10.94 -9.76 4.51
N ALA A 32 -10.00 -10.29 3.75
CA ALA A 32 -8.67 -10.64 4.21
C ALA A 32 -7.71 -9.44 4.28
N THR A 33 -7.97 -8.34 3.57
CA THR A 33 -7.13 -7.15 3.56
C THR A 33 -7.32 -6.35 4.85
N LEU A 34 -6.23 -6.15 5.59
CA LEU A 34 -6.18 -5.41 6.86
C LEU A 34 -5.64 -3.99 6.68
N MET A 35 -4.78 -3.78 5.69
CA MET A 35 -4.22 -2.50 5.31
C MET A 35 -3.89 -2.53 3.82
N ASP A 36 -4.18 -1.45 3.14
CA ASP A 36 -3.79 -1.17 1.76
C ASP A 36 -3.41 0.31 1.68
N ASN A 37 -2.18 0.62 1.32
CA ASN A 37 -1.66 1.99 1.33
C ASN A 37 -0.69 2.24 0.17
N ASP A 38 -1.12 3.08 -0.75
CA ASP A 38 -0.36 3.61 -1.88
C ASP A 38 0.29 4.98 -1.60
N PHE A 39 0.16 5.50 -0.37
CA PHE A 39 0.64 6.80 0.11
C PHE A 39 0.05 8.05 -0.58
N GLU A 40 -0.77 7.93 -1.62
CA GLU A 40 -1.27 9.06 -2.42
C GLU A 40 -2.11 10.04 -1.61
N HIS A 41 -2.79 9.58 -0.56
CA HIS A 41 -3.66 10.40 0.28
C HIS A 41 -2.98 10.95 1.54
N THR A 42 -1.67 10.75 1.70
CA THR A 42 -0.92 11.19 2.89
C THR A 42 -0.32 12.58 2.78
N LEU A 43 -0.10 13.10 1.58
CA LEU A 43 0.44 14.45 1.37
C LEU A 43 -0.55 15.53 1.82
N GLY A 44 -0.05 16.52 2.56
CA GLY A 44 -0.84 17.69 2.99
C GLY A 44 -1.73 17.46 4.21
N TRP A 45 -1.70 16.28 4.83
CA TRP A 45 -2.42 15.99 6.06
C TRP A 45 -1.46 15.94 7.26
N GLY A 46 -1.48 16.98 8.08
CA GLY A 46 -0.66 17.06 9.31
C GLY A 46 0.73 17.65 9.09
N ALA A 47 1.67 17.33 9.99
CA ALA A 47 3.06 17.78 9.90
C ALA A 47 3.79 17.15 8.71
N GLU A 48 4.81 17.84 8.21
CA GLU A 48 5.70 17.29 7.20
C GLU A 48 6.26 15.94 7.64
N GLN A 49 6.20 14.97 6.72
CA GLN A 49 6.77 13.65 6.93
C GLN A 49 8.01 13.51 6.04
N PRO A 50 9.23 13.60 6.61
CA PRO A 50 10.47 13.60 5.82
C PRO A 50 10.66 12.37 4.93
N SER A 51 9.98 11.27 5.26
CA SER A 51 10.03 10.04 4.49
C SER A 51 9.09 10.00 3.29
N LEU A 52 8.06 10.87 3.21
CA LEU A 52 7.20 10.97 2.04
C LEU A 52 7.95 11.65 0.90
N THR A 53 7.85 11.12 -0.30
CA THR A 53 8.60 11.61 -1.45
C THR A 53 7.85 11.44 -2.75
N THR A 54 8.07 12.38 -3.68
CA THR A 54 7.63 12.30 -5.07
C THR A 54 8.79 12.03 -6.04
N ALA A 55 10.00 11.78 -5.51
CA ALA A 55 11.17 11.53 -6.34
C ALA A 55 11.10 10.19 -7.09
N ARG A 56 10.46 9.21 -6.48
CA ARG A 56 10.23 7.88 -7.03
C ARG A 56 8.92 7.32 -6.48
N ALA A 57 8.05 6.79 -7.33
CA ALA A 57 6.85 6.04 -6.96
C ALA A 57 6.73 4.80 -7.84
N HIS A 58 6.17 3.71 -7.33
CA HIS A 58 5.81 2.53 -8.10
C HIS A 58 4.46 2.75 -8.78
N SER A 59 3.46 3.19 -8.02
CA SER A 59 2.19 3.65 -8.55
C SER A 59 1.97 5.12 -8.19
N GLY A 60 1.03 5.78 -8.85
CA GLY A 60 0.70 7.18 -8.55
C GLY A 60 1.89 8.13 -8.62
N ARG A 61 2.10 8.91 -7.54
CA ARG A 61 3.09 9.99 -7.47
C ARG A 61 3.92 9.99 -6.18
N VAL A 62 3.50 9.27 -5.16
CA VAL A 62 4.03 9.34 -3.80
C VAL A 62 4.48 7.98 -3.34
N ALA A 63 5.63 7.92 -2.73
CA ALA A 63 6.14 6.74 -2.03
C ALA A 63 6.78 7.17 -0.70
N VAL A 64 7.25 6.24 0.10
CA VAL A 64 8.08 6.51 1.26
C VAL A 64 9.50 6.03 1.04
N LEU A 65 10.45 6.65 1.75
CA LEU A 65 11.85 6.26 1.74
C LEU A 65 12.40 6.06 3.16
N ALA A 66 13.47 5.30 3.25
CA ALA A 66 14.42 5.32 4.35
C ALA A 66 15.83 5.57 3.80
N SER A 67 16.60 6.43 4.47
CA SER A 67 17.94 6.86 4.06
C SER A 67 18.81 7.15 5.30
N PRO A 68 20.10 7.48 5.14
CA PRO A 68 20.92 7.94 6.27
C PRO A 68 20.32 9.12 7.02
N GLU A 69 19.71 10.07 6.31
CA GLU A 69 19.10 11.29 6.87
C GLU A 69 17.71 11.03 7.44
N VAL A 70 17.01 10.03 6.91
CA VAL A 70 15.66 9.63 7.32
C VAL A 70 15.67 8.14 7.64
N PRO A 71 16.14 7.75 8.85
CA PRO A 71 16.37 6.34 9.18
C PRO A 71 15.11 5.48 9.19
N PHE A 72 13.93 6.06 9.41
CA PHE A 72 12.66 5.35 9.45
C PHE A 72 11.67 6.00 8.50
N SER A 73 10.95 5.17 7.73
CA SER A 73 9.83 5.63 6.92
C SER A 73 8.64 6.02 7.79
N TYR A 74 7.63 6.65 7.16
CA TYR A 74 6.31 6.76 7.76
C TYR A 74 5.86 5.40 8.26
N THR A 75 5.52 5.32 9.55
CA THR A 75 5.18 4.07 10.23
C THR A 75 3.67 3.90 10.29
N PHE A 76 3.16 2.85 9.66
CA PHE A 76 1.78 2.41 9.93
C PHE A 76 1.67 1.85 11.35
N THR A 77 0.64 2.27 12.08
CA THR A 77 0.44 1.84 13.46
C THR A 77 -1.04 1.66 13.77
N ARG A 78 -1.45 0.47 14.22
CA ARG A 78 -2.81 0.15 14.68
C ARG A 78 -2.76 -0.97 15.74
N THR A 79 -3.77 -1.04 16.61
CA THR A 79 -3.94 -2.24 17.44
C THR A 79 -4.45 -3.40 16.58
N LEU A 80 -4.18 -4.64 17.02
CA LEU A 80 -4.69 -5.83 16.31
C LEU A 80 -6.23 -5.87 16.33
N GLU A 81 -6.86 -5.34 17.38
CA GLU A 81 -8.33 -5.20 17.43
C GLU A 81 -8.86 -4.20 16.39
N GLN A 82 -8.17 -3.05 16.18
CA GLN A 82 -8.54 -2.09 15.14
C GLN A 82 -8.40 -2.68 13.72
N LEU A 83 -7.43 -3.57 13.50
CA LEU A 83 -7.21 -4.21 12.22
C LEU A 83 -8.17 -5.37 11.96
N SER A 84 -8.57 -6.07 13.00
CA SER A 84 -9.33 -7.30 12.91
C SER A 84 -10.25 -7.46 14.13
N PRO A 85 -11.38 -6.72 14.17
CA PRO A 85 -12.29 -6.73 15.31
C PRO A 85 -12.76 -8.13 15.69
N GLY A 86 -12.69 -8.45 16.97
CA GLY A 86 -13.14 -9.71 17.55
C GLY A 86 -12.31 -10.94 17.19
N LYS A 87 -11.26 -10.83 16.34
CA LYS A 87 -10.44 -11.98 15.96
C LYS A 87 -8.99 -11.56 15.70
N VAL A 88 -8.10 -11.86 16.62
CA VAL A 88 -6.66 -11.65 16.43
C VAL A 88 -6.14 -12.56 15.32
N PRO A 89 -5.52 -12.00 14.26
CA PRO A 89 -4.97 -12.82 13.18
C PRO A 89 -3.72 -13.55 13.68
N GLN A 90 -3.64 -14.86 13.48
CA GLN A 90 -2.47 -15.67 13.82
C GLN A 90 -1.43 -15.68 12.69
N GLN A 91 -1.87 -15.47 11.46
CA GLN A 91 -1.03 -15.39 10.28
C GLN A 91 -1.28 -14.07 9.56
N LEU A 92 -0.21 -13.38 9.22
CA LEU A 92 -0.22 -12.18 8.42
C LEU A 92 0.65 -12.38 7.19
N GLU A 93 0.34 -11.67 6.12
CA GLU A 93 1.14 -11.58 4.91
C GLU A 93 1.29 -10.12 4.54
N LEU A 94 2.51 -9.62 4.55
CA LEU A 94 2.86 -8.29 4.05
C LEU A 94 3.39 -8.43 2.62
N THR A 95 2.82 -7.66 1.70
CA THR A 95 3.36 -7.45 0.36
C THR A 95 3.64 -5.97 0.15
N ALA A 96 4.65 -5.65 -0.63
CA ALA A 96 5.01 -4.27 -0.96
C ALA A 96 5.86 -4.22 -2.22
N TRP A 97 5.99 -3.04 -2.82
CA TRP A 97 6.98 -2.76 -3.84
C TRP A 97 8.16 -2.01 -3.22
N VAL A 98 9.35 -2.47 -3.53
CA VAL A 98 10.61 -1.92 -2.98
C VAL A 98 11.58 -1.62 -4.11
N LEU A 99 12.26 -0.47 -4.03
CA LEU A 99 13.31 -0.07 -4.96
C LEU A 99 14.58 0.25 -4.18
N ARG A 100 15.67 -0.44 -4.53
CA ARG A 100 17.03 -0.11 -4.11
C ARG A 100 17.69 0.80 -5.14
N THR A 101 18.37 1.84 -4.70
CA THR A 101 19.08 2.74 -5.62
C THR A 101 20.50 2.30 -5.91
N ALA A 102 21.15 1.62 -4.95
CA ALA A 102 22.54 1.17 -5.06
C ALA A 102 22.85 0.05 -4.06
N ALA A 103 24.05 -0.46 -4.07
CA ALA A 103 24.52 -1.47 -3.12
C ALA A 103 24.41 -1.02 -1.65
N GLY A 104 24.57 0.29 -1.38
CA GLY A 104 24.39 0.88 -0.07
C GLY A 104 22.96 0.98 0.44
N SER A 105 21.93 0.60 -0.36
CA SER A 105 20.53 0.49 0.08
C SER A 105 20.34 -0.83 0.85
N THR A 106 20.57 -0.83 2.17
CA THR A 106 20.54 -2.02 3.05
C THR A 106 19.38 -2.02 4.02
N ALA A 107 18.31 -1.28 3.75
CA ALA A 107 17.13 -1.17 4.60
C ALA A 107 16.48 -2.53 4.92
N ARG A 108 15.65 -2.55 5.96
CA ARG A 108 14.79 -3.67 6.34
C ARG A 108 13.32 -3.25 6.28
N LEU A 109 12.47 -4.06 5.67
CA LEU A 109 11.03 -3.94 5.80
C LEU A 109 10.61 -4.69 7.06
N VAL A 110 9.96 -4.00 8.00
CA VAL A 110 9.71 -4.50 9.36
C VAL A 110 8.22 -4.62 9.63
N VAL A 111 7.83 -5.75 10.23
CA VAL A 111 6.58 -5.93 10.95
C VAL A 111 6.92 -6.18 12.42
N GLN A 112 6.46 -5.31 13.28
CA GLN A 112 6.68 -5.36 14.73
C GLN A 112 5.33 -5.33 15.44
N VAL A 113 5.21 -6.10 16.52
CA VAL A 113 4.05 -6.03 17.42
C VAL A 113 4.56 -5.77 18.83
N ASP A 114 4.12 -4.67 19.42
CA ASP A 114 4.44 -4.28 20.79
C ASP A 114 3.30 -4.66 21.74
N ALA A 115 3.59 -4.75 23.03
CA ALA A 115 2.63 -5.11 24.06
C ALA A 115 1.44 -4.14 24.10
N SER A 116 1.71 -2.81 24.01
CA SER A 116 0.65 -1.79 23.97
C SER A 116 1.16 -0.46 23.38
N ALA A 117 0.35 0.58 23.44
CA ALA A 117 0.73 1.93 23.05
C ALA A 117 1.75 2.58 24.00
N THR A 118 1.77 2.15 25.26
CA THR A 118 2.62 2.67 26.34
C THR A 118 3.71 1.68 26.79
N ASP A 119 3.64 0.44 26.31
CA ASP A 119 4.62 -0.60 26.57
C ASP A 119 5.14 -1.13 25.21
N GLU A 120 6.35 -0.70 24.85
CA GLU A 120 7.02 -1.09 23.58
C GLU A 120 7.81 -2.41 23.71
N SER A 121 7.58 -3.21 24.77
CA SER A 121 8.13 -4.56 24.82
C SER A 121 7.60 -5.39 23.66
N ARG A 122 8.52 -6.06 22.95
CA ARG A 122 8.19 -6.77 21.71
C ARG A 122 7.48 -8.08 21.99
N VAL A 123 6.27 -8.22 21.45
CA VAL A 123 5.52 -9.47 21.38
C VAL A 123 5.92 -10.26 20.13
N PHE A 124 6.21 -9.53 19.01
CA PHE A 124 6.63 -10.12 17.74
C PHE A 124 7.53 -9.16 16.97
N TYR A 125 8.47 -9.74 16.21
CA TYR A 125 9.31 -8.97 15.30
C TYR A 125 9.72 -9.83 14.10
N ALA A 126 9.48 -9.32 12.90
CA ALA A 126 10.00 -9.87 11.66
C ALA A 126 10.58 -8.74 10.81
N ALA A 127 11.70 -8.99 10.17
CA ALA A 127 12.35 -8.03 9.29
C ALA A 127 12.84 -8.74 8.03
N LEU A 128 12.46 -8.20 6.87
CA LEU A 128 12.94 -8.63 5.56
C LEU A 128 14.16 -7.78 5.18
N PRO A 129 15.37 -8.35 5.09
CA PRO A 129 16.53 -7.62 4.58
C PRO A 129 16.33 -7.31 3.09
N VAL A 130 16.17 -6.03 2.77
CA VAL A 130 15.87 -5.59 1.39
C VAL A 130 17.04 -5.93 0.44
N ALA A 131 18.27 -5.91 0.94
CA ALA A 131 19.45 -6.26 0.13
C ALA A 131 19.41 -7.70 -0.42
N GLU A 132 18.80 -8.62 0.33
CA GLU A 132 18.64 -10.04 -0.06
C GLU A 132 17.41 -10.24 -0.96
N ALA A 133 16.29 -9.57 -0.63
CA ALA A 133 15.02 -9.73 -1.34
C ALA A 133 14.99 -9.01 -2.70
N VAL A 134 15.76 -7.91 -2.84
CA VAL A 134 15.78 -7.04 -4.02
C VAL A 134 17.21 -6.97 -4.56
N PRO A 135 17.66 -7.93 -5.40
CA PRO A 135 19.04 -7.98 -5.85
C PRO A 135 19.39 -6.89 -6.88
N LYS A 136 18.40 -6.36 -7.62
CA LYS A 136 18.59 -5.35 -8.65
C LYS A 136 18.49 -3.93 -8.12
N PHE A 137 19.16 -3.00 -8.80
CA PHE A 137 19.11 -1.56 -8.48
C PHE A 137 18.31 -0.80 -9.53
N GLY A 138 17.60 0.25 -9.09
CA GLY A 138 16.85 1.14 -9.96
C GLY A 138 15.54 0.56 -10.51
N GLU A 139 15.17 -0.66 -10.11
CA GLU A 139 13.94 -1.35 -10.52
C GLU A 139 13.05 -1.62 -9.29
N TRP A 140 11.75 -1.35 -9.42
CA TRP A 140 10.77 -1.75 -8.44
C TRP A 140 10.62 -3.27 -8.44
N THR A 141 10.67 -3.87 -7.27
CA THR A 141 10.55 -5.32 -7.07
C THR A 141 9.48 -5.60 -6.03
N ALA A 142 8.52 -6.46 -6.38
CA ALA A 142 7.53 -6.92 -5.44
C ALA A 142 8.19 -7.86 -4.40
N VAL A 143 7.92 -7.59 -3.12
CA VAL A 143 8.38 -8.42 -2.01
C VAL A 143 7.20 -8.96 -1.22
N LYS A 144 7.41 -10.09 -0.54
CA LYS A 144 6.41 -10.76 0.28
C LYS A 144 7.03 -11.27 1.56
N MET A 145 6.37 -10.98 2.68
CA MET A 145 6.84 -11.39 4.01
C MET A 145 5.69 -12.03 4.80
N PRO A 146 5.68 -13.36 4.96
CA PRO A 146 4.76 -14.04 5.86
C PRO A 146 5.18 -13.81 7.33
N CYS A 147 4.21 -13.59 8.21
CA CYS A 147 4.41 -13.36 9.64
C CYS A 147 3.46 -14.25 10.45
N ALA A 148 4.00 -15.16 11.26
CA ALA A 148 3.23 -15.97 12.20
C ALA A 148 3.26 -15.32 13.57
N LEU A 149 2.15 -14.73 14.02
CA LEU A 149 2.05 -14.12 15.33
C LEU A 149 1.99 -15.20 16.43
N PRO A 150 2.59 -14.96 17.60
CA PRO A 150 2.52 -15.92 18.70
C PRO A 150 1.09 -16.05 19.24
N ALA A 151 0.76 -17.19 19.81
CA ALA A 151 -0.56 -17.46 20.40
C ALA A 151 -0.89 -16.48 21.57
N SER A 152 0.13 -15.86 22.17
CA SER A 152 0.00 -14.84 23.19
C SER A 152 -0.42 -13.48 22.67
N ALA A 153 -0.47 -13.27 21.34
CA ALA A 153 -0.91 -12.01 20.76
C ALA A 153 -2.38 -11.76 21.07
N THR A 154 -2.70 -10.53 21.47
CA THR A 154 -4.04 -10.08 21.87
C THR A 154 -4.48 -8.89 21.01
N GLY A 155 -5.78 -8.56 21.02
CA GLY A 155 -6.31 -7.40 20.31
C GLY A 155 -5.72 -6.05 20.77
N ALA A 156 -5.25 -5.97 22.01
CA ALA A 156 -4.62 -4.76 22.57
C ALA A 156 -3.20 -4.52 22.05
N ASN A 157 -2.53 -5.54 21.52
CA ASN A 157 -1.17 -5.40 21.01
C ASN A 157 -1.14 -4.47 19.79
N ARG A 158 -0.04 -3.71 19.65
CA ARG A 158 0.13 -2.65 18.67
C ARG A 158 1.04 -3.09 17.53
N LEU A 159 0.47 -3.30 16.37
CA LEU A 159 1.22 -3.61 15.15
C LEU A 159 1.79 -2.33 14.54
N LYS A 160 3.05 -2.41 14.13
CA LYS A 160 3.78 -1.39 13.36
C LYS A 160 4.32 -2.01 12.08
N VAL A 161 4.22 -1.27 10.96
CA VAL A 161 4.87 -1.61 9.68
C VAL A 161 5.67 -0.40 9.22
N TYR A 162 6.94 -0.60 8.91
CA TYR A 162 7.83 0.47 8.49
C TYR A 162 9.06 -0.05 7.73
N LEU A 163 9.70 0.84 6.98
CA LEU A 163 11.02 0.64 6.40
C LEU A 163 12.06 1.27 7.33
N TRP A 164 13.10 0.54 7.66
CA TRP A 164 14.21 0.99 8.51
C TRP A 164 15.52 0.95 7.73
N ASN A 165 16.26 2.08 7.70
CA ASN A 165 17.60 2.15 7.14
C ASN A 165 18.61 1.49 8.09
N ASP A 166 18.94 0.22 7.84
CA ASP A 166 19.90 -0.54 8.65
C ASP A 166 21.33 -0.24 8.18
N ALA A 167 21.89 0.87 8.68
CA ALA A 167 23.23 1.38 8.35
C ALA A 167 23.50 1.57 6.84
N GLY A 168 22.43 1.71 6.04
CA GLY A 168 22.54 1.96 4.61
C GLY A 168 23.12 3.34 4.32
N THR A 169 23.89 3.46 3.24
CA THR A 169 24.47 4.71 2.74
C THR A 169 23.73 5.30 1.54
N SER A 170 22.70 4.61 1.07
CA SER A 170 21.88 5.00 -0.06
C SER A 170 20.41 4.77 0.24
N PRO A 171 19.48 5.59 -0.30
CA PRO A 171 18.07 5.47 -0.01
C PRO A 171 17.46 4.17 -0.56
N THR A 172 16.47 3.68 0.17
CA THR A 172 15.55 2.61 -0.24
C THR A 172 14.15 3.19 -0.25
N TYR A 173 13.38 2.90 -1.29
CA TYR A 173 11.99 3.35 -1.44
C TYR A 173 11.03 2.18 -1.24
N LEU A 174 9.84 2.49 -0.72
CA LEU A 174 8.76 1.55 -0.44
C LEU A 174 7.44 2.14 -0.94
N ASP A 175 6.62 1.31 -1.60
CA ASP A 175 5.32 1.72 -2.13
C ASP A 175 4.33 0.55 -2.16
N ASP A 176 3.04 0.85 -2.35
CA ASP A 176 1.93 -0.12 -2.50
C ASP A 176 1.98 -1.22 -1.42
N VAL A 177 1.91 -0.81 -0.17
CA VAL A 177 2.04 -1.70 0.98
C VAL A 177 0.70 -2.30 1.34
N VAL A 178 0.59 -3.62 1.26
CA VAL A 178 -0.64 -4.35 1.58
C VAL A 178 -0.39 -5.36 2.68
N LEU A 179 -1.20 -5.33 3.73
CA LEU A 179 -1.20 -6.32 4.81
C LEU A 179 -2.49 -7.14 4.76
N ARG A 180 -2.38 -8.44 4.71
CA ARG A 180 -3.51 -9.38 4.69
C ARG A 180 -3.45 -10.38 5.82
N ARG A 181 -4.60 -10.96 6.16
CA ARG A 181 -4.63 -12.22 6.92
C ARG A 181 -4.04 -13.31 6.06
N GLY A 182 -3.04 -14.03 6.56
CA GLY A 182 -2.47 -15.20 5.91
C GLY A 182 -3.27 -16.46 6.19
N GLY A 183 -3.02 -17.53 5.40
CA GLY A 183 -3.53 -18.87 5.71
C GLY A 183 -5.01 -19.13 5.36
N GLN A 184 -5.54 -18.49 4.29
CA GLN A 184 -6.76 -18.95 3.63
C GLN A 184 -6.42 -19.70 2.35
#